data_9e4f19172f05aab3fc4d4b33daff7c8a
#
_entry.id   9e4f19172f05aab3fc4d4b33daff7c8a
#
_cell.length_a   1.000
_cell.length_b   1.000
_cell.length_c   1.000
_cell.angle_alpha   90.00
_cell.angle_beta   90.00
_cell.angle_gamma   90.00
#
_symmetry.space_group_name_H-M   'P 1'
#
loop_
_entity.id
_entity.type
_entity.pdbx_description
1 polymer ?
#
loop_
_entity_poly.entity_id
_entity_poly.type
_entity_poly.pdbx_seq_one_letter_code
_entity_poly.pdbx_strand_id
1 'polypeptide(L)'
;MSSCVLDASALLAVIGCETGWQSVVENLSNALICSVNLSEVAAKLAEREGLTIDDIHLRLSQYELRVIPFDERLAYAAAALRPKTRQAGLSFGDRACLATAAACNLPALTAERAWKQLDLGIKVNVVR
;
A
#
# COMPACT_ATOMS: atom_id res chain seq x y z
N MET A 1 14.52 -11.37 0.22
CA MET A 1 14.69 -10.09 0.90
C MET A 1 13.59 -9.13 0.48
N SER A 2 12.91 -8.50 1.44
CA SER A 2 11.80 -7.59 1.14
C SER A 2 12.31 -6.26 0.61
N SER A 3 11.62 -5.67 -0.37
CA SER A 3 12.06 -4.46 -1.08
C SER A 3 11.30 -3.20 -0.68
N CYS A 4 10.00 -3.31 -0.46
CA CYS A 4 9.14 -2.16 -0.17
C CYS A 4 7.81 -2.62 0.39
N VAL A 5 7.04 -1.65 0.87
CA VAL A 5 5.66 -1.86 1.29
C VAL A 5 4.77 -1.08 0.32
N LEU A 6 3.86 -1.78 -0.34
CA LEU A 6 2.95 -1.17 -1.30
C LEU A 6 1.72 -0.59 -0.59
N ASP A 7 1.26 0.58 -1.04
CA ASP A 7 -0.09 1.01 -0.69
C ASP A 7 -1.08 0.47 -1.74
N ALA A 8 -2.35 0.74 -1.55
CA ALA A 8 -3.38 0.27 -2.48
C ALA A 8 -3.20 0.87 -3.87
N SER A 9 -2.82 2.15 -3.97
CA SER A 9 -2.68 2.83 -5.25
C SER A 9 -1.58 2.22 -6.11
N ALA A 10 -0.47 1.80 -5.49
CA ALA A 10 0.63 1.19 -6.21
C ALA A 10 0.21 -0.17 -6.82
N LEU A 11 -0.47 -1.00 -6.05
CA LEU A 11 -0.93 -2.29 -6.57
C LEU A 11 -2.02 -2.12 -7.63
N LEU A 12 -2.94 -1.19 -7.42
CA LEU A 12 -3.97 -0.89 -8.43
C LEU A 12 -3.36 -0.35 -9.72
N ALA A 13 -2.27 0.39 -9.63
CA ALA A 13 -1.56 0.88 -10.83
C ALA A 13 -1.05 -0.29 -11.68
N VAL A 14 -0.52 -1.33 -11.05
CA VAL A 14 -0.06 -2.53 -11.77
C VAL A 14 -1.25 -3.25 -12.41
N ILE A 15 -2.31 -3.45 -11.66
CA ILE A 15 -3.48 -4.20 -12.14
C ILE A 15 -4.12 -3.50 -13.34
N GLY A 16 -4.21 -2.16 -13.30
CA GLY A 16 -4.83 -1.36 -14.36
C GLY A 16 -3.87 -0.77 -15.39
N CYS A 17 -2.60 -1.10 -15.31
CA CYS A 17 -1.54 -0.50 -16.15
C CYS A 17 -1.61 1.04 -16.14
N GLU A 18 -1.85 1.59 -14.95
CA GLU A 18 -1.93 3.04 -14.76
C GLU A 18 -0.53 3.67 -14.71
N THR A 19 -0.47 5.00 -14.82
CA THR A 19 0.80 5.73 -14.84
C THR A 19 1.72 5.30 -13.68
N GLY A 20 2.95 4.93 -14.01
CA GLY A 20 3.95 4.51 -13.03
C GLY A 20 3.99 3.01 -12.76
N TRP A 21 3.12 2.22 -13.39
CA TRP A 21 3.02 0.79 -13.11
C TRP A 21 4.33 0.02 -13.34
N GLN A 22 5.15 0.45 -14.30
CA GLN A 22 6.42 -0.22 -14.58
C GLN A 22 7.37 -0.14 -13.39
N SER A 23 7.43 1.01 -12.73
CA SER A 23 8.26 1.17 -11.52
C SER A 23 7.78 0.29 -10.38
N VAL A 24 6.47 0.06 -10.29
CA VAL A 24 5.93 -0.85 -9.27
C VAL A 24 6.32 -2.28 -9.59
N VAL A 25 6.21 -2.69 -10.86
CA VAL A 25 6.57 -4.05 -11.29
C VAL A 25 8.02 -4.38 -10.94
N GLU A 26 8.92 -3.43 -11.11
CA GLU A 26 10.34 -3.61 -10.77
C GLU A 26 10.55 -3.95 -9.29
N ASN A 27 9.61 -3.55 -8.43
CA ASN A 27 9.69 -3.75 -6.98
C ASN A 27 8.73 -4.80 -6.45
N LEU A 28 7.94 -5.45 -7.32
CA LEU A 28 6.95 -6.44 -6.88
C LEU A 28 7.56 -7.68 -6.25
N SER A 29 8.70 -8.12 -6.78
CA SER A 29 9.40 -9.25 -6.20
C SER A 29 9.76 -8.91 -4.75
N ASN A 30 9.29 -9.72 -3.82
CA ASN A 30 9.52 -9.53 -2.39
C ASN A 30 8.84 -8.28 -1.78
N ALA A 31 7.83 -7.73 -2.44
CA ALA A 31 7.07 -6.62 -1.88
C ALA A 31 6.10 -7.10 -0.79
N LEU A 32 5.85 -6.21 0.16
CA LEU A 32 4.91 -6.43 1.25
C LEU A 32 3.70 -5.54 1.06
N ILE A 33 2.57 -5.96 1.60
CA ILE A 33 1.37 -5.11 1.67
C ILE A 33 0.69 -5.33 3.02
N CYS A 34 0.25 -4.25 3.65
CA CYS A 34 -0.56 -4.34 4.87
C CYS A 34 -1.94 -4.90 4.53
N SER A 35 -2.51 -5.71 5.42
CA SER A 35 -3.83 -6.30 5.19
C SER A 35 -4.93 -5.25 5.00
N VAL A 36 -4.80 -4.06 5.59
CA VAL A 36 -5.73 -2.95 5.34
C VAL A 36 -5.70 -2.54 3.86
N ASN A 37 -4.51 -2.38 3.31
CA ASN A 37 -4.35 -1.96 1.91
C ASN A 37 -4.76 -3.07 0.95
N LEU A 38 -4.52 -4.33 1.31
CA LEU A 38 -5.01 -5.46 0.54
C LEU A 38 -6.54 -5.44 0.47
N SER A 39 -7.20 -5.17 1.60
CA SER A 39 -8.66 -5.05 1.65
C SER A 39 -9.18 -3.93 0.76
N GLU A 40 -8.48 -2.78 0.74
CA GLU A 40 -8.84 -1.68 -0.14
C GLU A 40 -8.78 -2.08 -1.63
N VAL A 41 -7.71 -2.76 -2.02
CA VAL A 41 -7.55 -3.25 -3.39
C VAL A 41 -8.66 -4.22 -3.75
N ALA A 42 -8.92 -5.20 -2.88
CA ALA A 42 -9.96 -6.21 -3.11
C ALA A 42 -11.34 -5.56 -3.23
N ALA A 43 -11.66 -4.60 -2.37
CA ALA A 43 -12.94 -3.90 -2.40
C ALA A 43 -13.12 -3.14 -3.71
N LYS A 44 -12.08 -2.46 -4.19
CA LYS A 44 -12.15 -1.71 -5.44
C LYS A 44 -12.31 -2.63 -6.65
N LEU A 45 -11.64 -3.78 -6.67
CA LEU A 45 -11.80 -4.74 -7.75
C LEU A 45 -13.19 -5.34 -7.78
N ALA A 46 -13.75 -5.66 -6.61
CA ALA A 46 -15.12 -6.15 -6.51
C ALA A 46 -16.12 -5.13 -7.03
N GLU A 47 -15.92 -3.86 -6.65
CA GLU A 47 -16.82 -2.78 -7.05
C GLU A 47 -16.72 -2.45 -8.55
N ARG A 48 -15.49 -2.36 -9.07
CA ARG A 48 -15.25 -1.95 -10.46
C ARG A 48 -15.53 -3.05 -11.48
N GLU A 49 -15.18 -4.29 -11.14
CA GLU A 49 -15.20 -5.40 -12.09
C GLU A 49 -16.25 -6.48 -11.75
N GLY A 50 -16.96 -6.34 -10.62
CA GLY A 50 -17.97 -7.29 -10.21
C GLY A 50 -17.43 -8.69 -9.88
N LEU A 51 -16.15 -8.78 -9.54
CA LEU A 51 -15.53 -10.06 -9.21
C LEU A 51 -15.92 -10.53 -7.81
N THR A 52 -16.00 -11.84 -7.63
CA THR A 52 -16.17 -12.40 -6.29
C THR A 52 -14.87 -12.30 -5.52
N ILE A 53 -14.96 -12.39 -4.20
CA ILE A 53 -13.76 -12.35 -3.34
C ILE A 53 -12.82 -13.53 -3.66
N ASP A 54 -13.37 -14.70 -3.97
CA ASP A 54 -12.55 -15.86 -4.33
C ASP A 54 -11.78 -15.61 -5.63
N ASP A 55 -12.42 -15.02 -6.65
CA ASP A 55 -11.75 -14.65 -7.91
C ASP A 55 -10.65 -13.62 -7.68
N ILE A 56 -10.92 -12.64 -6.82
CA ILE A 56 -9.94 -11.59 -6.48
C ILE A 56 -8.74 -12.20 -5.77
N HIS A 57 -9.00 -13.08 -4.80
CA HIS A 57 -7.92 -13.76 -4.06
C HIS A 57 -7.01 -14.53 -5.02
N LEU A 58 -7.62 -15.29 -5.95
CA LEU A 58 -6.86 -16.04 -6.94
C LEU A 58 -6.03 -15.12 -7.83
N ARG A 59 -6.63 -14.01 -8.28
CA ARG A 59 -5.95 -13.05 -9.16
C ARG A 59 -4.78 -12.37 -8.46
N LEU A 60 -4.96 -11.95 -7.20
CA LEU A 60 -3.92 -11.26 -6.45
C LEU A 60 -2.80 -12.20 -6.01
N SER A 61 -3.08 -13.49 -5.83
CA SER A 61 -2.08 -14.46 -5.40
C SER A 61 -0.93 -14.59 -6.40
N GLN A 62 -1.16 -14.28 -7.67
CA GLN A 62 -0.11 -14.35 -8.70
C GLN A 62 1.04 -13.38 -8.46
N TYR A 63 0.80 -12.30 -7.70
CA TYR A 63 1.85 -11.32 -7.41
C TYR A 63 2.77 -11.76 -6.27
N GLU A 64 2.41 -12.82 -5.56
CA GLU A 64 3.20 -13.40 -4.47
C GLU A 64 3.59 -12.37 -3.40
N LEU A 65 2.68 -11.42 -3.11
CA LEU A 65 2.92 -10.42 -2.09
C LEU A 65 2.87 -11.04 -0.70
N ARG A 66 3.77 -10.58 0.16
CA ARG A 66 3.71 -10.95 1.57
C ARG A 66 2.75 -9.99 2.29
N VAL A 67 1.69 -10.55 2.85
CA VAL A 67 0.68 -9.75 3.57
C VAL A 67 1.08 -9.62 5.03
N ILE A 68 1.16 -8.38 5.50
CA ILE A 68 1.47 -8.06 6.90
C ILE A 68 0.16 -7.77 7.62
N PRO A 69 -0.20 -8.55 8.65
CA PRO A 69 -1.42 -8.31 9.39
C PRO A 69 -1.42 -6.95 10.09
N PHE A 70 -2.53 -6.25 10.02
CA PHE A 70 -2.71 -4.99 10.74
C PHE A 70 -3.14 -5.31 12.17
N ASP A 71 -2.16 -5.51 13.02
CA ASP A 71 -2.36 -5.89 14.42
C ASP A 71 -2.46 -4.68 15.35
N GLU A 72 -2.56 -4.93 16.64
CA GLU A 72 -2.68 -3.86 17.65
C GLU A 72 -1.50 -2.89 17.59
N ARG A 73 -0.27 -3.41 17.44
CA ARG A 73 0.92 -2.57 17.37
C ARG A 73 0.84 -1.60 16.18
N LEU A 74 0.45 -2.09 15.01
CA LEU A 74 0.29 -1.25 13.84
C LEU A 74 -0.88 -0.28 13.98
N ALA A 75 -1.93 -0.67 14.69
CA ALA A 75 -3.07 0.21 14.95
C ALA A 75 -2.63 1.46 15.70
N TYR A 76 -1.85 1.30 16.77
CA TYR A 76 -1.34 2.45 17.53
C TYR A 76 -0.32 3.26 16.73
N ALA A 77 0.55 2.59 15.96
CA ALA A 77 1.52 3.28 15.12
C ALA A 77 0.82 4.14 14.06
N ALA A 78 -0.21 3.61 13.43
CA ALA A 78 -1.00 4.35 12.43
C ALA A 78 -1.73 5.53 13.07
N ALA A 79 -2.27 5.35 14.27
CA ALA A 79 -2.93 6.42 15.01
C ALA A 79 -1.95 7.56 15.32
N ALA A 80 -0.72 7.23 15.69
CA ALA A 80 0.30 8.22 16.00
C ALA A 80 0.69 9.08 14.81
N LEU A 81 0.46 8.60 13.59
CA LEU A 81 0.74 9.37 12.37
C LEU A 81 -0.37 10.40 12.05
N ARG A 82 -1.53 10.30 12.68
CA ARG A 82 -2.67 11.16 12.34
C ARG A 82 -2.34 12.66 12.41
N PRO A 83 -1.75 13.19 13.49
CA PRO A 83 -1.45 14.63 13.55
C PRO A 83 -0.51 15.08 12.45
N LYS A 84 0.44 14.23 12.06
CA LYS A 84 1.47 14.57 11.07
C LYS A 84 0.98 14.45 9.63
N THR A 85 -0.13 13.78 9.39
CA THR A 85 -0.63 13.51 8.04
C THR A 85 -1.97 14.18 7.74
N ARG A 86 -2.55 14.84 8.72
CA ARG A 86 -3.88 15.46 8.59
C ARG A 86 -3.93 16.49 7.48
N GLN A 87 -2.95 17.40 7.43
CA GLN A 87 -2.92 18.47 6.44
C GLN A 87 -2.74 17.95 5.02
N ALA A 88 -2.00 16.85 4.86
CA ALA A 88 -1.82 16.23 3.56
C ALA A 88 -3.05 15.41 3.12
N GLY A 89 -4.06 15.30 3.99
CA GLY A 89 -5.30 14.61 3.67
C GLY A 89 -5.17 13.11 3.57
N LEU A 90 -4.20 12.51 4.25
CA LEU A 90 -4.00 11.06 4.19
C LEU A 90 -5.11 10.31 4.90
N SER A 91 -5.56 9.22 4.27
CA SER A 91 -6.60 8.35 4.80
C SER A 91 -6.05 7.39 5.86
N PHE A 92 -6.95 6.66 6.50
CA PHE A 92 -6.58 5.57 7.40
C PHE A 92 -5.71 4.54 6.68
N GLY A 93 -6.09 4.13 5.46
CA GLY A 93 -5.30 3.18 4.68
C GLY A 93 -3.90 3.67 4.39
N ASP A 94 -3.75 4.96 4.08
CA ASP A 94 -2.43 5.57 3.86
C ASP A 94 -1.58 5.45 5.11
N ARG A 95 -2.15 5.77 6.27
CA ARG A 95 -1.44 5.67 7.54
C ARG A 95 -1.09 4.23 7.91
N ALA A 96 -1.97 3.28 7.57
CA ALA A 96 -1.69 1.85 7.79
C ALA A 96 -0.48 1.40 6.98
N CYS A 97 -0.38 1.84 5.73
CA CYS A 97 0.77 1.54 4.87
C CYS A 97 2.05 2.14 5.45
N LEU A 98 2.02 3.41 5.83
CA LEU A 98 3.18 4.10 6.38
C LEU A 98 3.64 3.47 7.70
N ALA A 99 2.71 3.11 8.56
CA ALA A 99 3.04 2.44 9.82
C ALA A 99 3.71 1.08 9.57
N THR A 100 3.21 0.35 8.58
CA THR A 100 3.80 -0.95 8.19
C THR A 100 5.22 -0.76 7.64
N ALA A 101 5.41 0.25 6.79
CA ALA A 101 6.73 0.55 6.23
C ALA A 101 7.73 0.89 7.35
N ALA A 102 7.33 1.71 8.31
CA ALA A 102 8.17 2.06 9.45
C ALA A 102 8.51 0.83 10.29
N ALA A 103 7.52 -0.01 10.58
CA ALA A 103 7.74 -1.22 11.39
C ALA A 103 8.68 -2.22 10.71
N CYS A 104 8.62 -2.30 9.38
CA CYS A 104 9.48 -3.19 8.60
C CYS A 104 10.80 -2.56 8.20
N ASN A 105 10.99 -1.28 8.50
CA ASN A 105 12.17 -0.50 8.10
C ASN A 105 12.40 -0.57 6.58
N LEU A 106 11.33 -0.39 5.83
CA LEU A 106 11.35 -0.43 4.37
C LEU A 106 10.68 0.83 3.81
N PRO A 107 11.00 1.20 2.57
CA PRO A 107 10.30 2.32 1.93
C PRO A 107 8.86 1.94 1.61
N ALA A 108 7.98 2.93 1.64
CA ALA A 108 6.62 2.81 1.13
C ALA A 108 6.61 3.18 -0.35
N LEU A 109 5.91 2.41 -1.16
CA LEU A 109 5.75 2.67 -2.59
C LEU A 109 4.31 3.03 -2.87
N THR A 110 4.09 4.20 -3.46
CA THR A 110 2.75 4.74 -3.69
C THR A 110 2.66 5.42 -5.06
N ALA A 111 1.45 5.49 -5.61
CA ALA A 111 1.15 6.31 -6.76
C ALA A 111 0.56 7.68 -6.37
N GLU A 112 0.43 7.96 -5.07
CA GLU A 112 -0.18 9.20 -4.57
C GLU A 112 0.84 10.32 -4.45
N ARG A 113 0.69 11.35 -5.30
CA ARG A 113 1.63 12.50 -5.33
C ARG A 113 1.66 13.29 -4.03
N ALA A 114 0.56 13.29 -3.28
CA ALA A 114 0.47 13.99 -2.00
C ALA A 114 1.52 13.52 -0.99
N TRP A 115 2.01 12.28 -1.14
CA TRP A 115 3.00 11.73 -0.22
C TRP A 115 4.40 12.32 -0.42
N LYS A 116 4.66 13.04 -1.53
CA LYS A 116 5.96 13.67 -1.77
C LYS A 116 6.32 14.71 -0.72
N GLN A 117 5.32 15.30 -0.08
CA GLN A 117 5.50 16.38 0.90
C GLN A 117 5.64 15.87 2.34
N LEU A 118 5.56 14.56 2.55
CA LEU A 118 5.62 13.99 3.89
C LEU A 118 7.05 14.00 4.42
N ASP A 119 7.18 14.39 5.68
CA ASP A 119 8.45 14.36 6.41
C ASP A 119 8.23 13.59 7.71
N LEU A 120 8.23 12.26 7.60
CA LEU A 120 7.88 11.37 8.70
C LEU A 120 9.04 10.48 9.14
N GLY A 121 10.23 10.66 8.53
CA GLY A 121 11.34 9.73 8.75
C GLY A 121 11.14 8.38 8.07
N ILE A 122 10.11 8.25 7.24
CA ILE A 122 9.80 7.05 6.47
C ILE A 122 10.12 7.36 5.01
N LYS A 123 10.94 6.53 4.38
CA LYS A 123 11.25 6.72 2.97
C LYS A 123 10.01 6.42 2.13
N VAL A 124 9.64 7.35 1.27
CA VAL A 124 8.48 7.24 0.38
C VAL A 124 8.94 7.36 -1.05
N ASN A 125 8.61 6.39 -1.89
CA ASN A 125 8.87 6.43 -3.33
C ASN A 125 7.53 6.59 -4.06
N VAL A 126 7.36 7.72 -4.74
CA VAL A 126 6.14 8.01 -5.50
C VAL A 126 6.41 7.69 -6.96
N VAL A 127 5.58 6.83 -7.56
CA VAL A 127 5.80 6.33 -8.93
C VAL A 127 5.13 7.17 -10.02
N ARG A 128 4.42 8.22 -9.65
CA ARG A 128 3.78 9.15 -10.60
C ARG A 128 4.44 10.49 -10.68
#